data_079ef5b95292e5cf3d46a5a3db5fc1a2
#
_entry.id   079ef5b95292e5cf3d46a5a3db5fc1a2
#
_cell.length_a   1.000
_cell.length_b   1.000
_cell.length_c   1.000
_cell.angle_alpha   90.00
_cell.angle_beta   90.00
_cell.angle_gamma   90.00
#
_symmetry.space_group_name_H-M   'P 1'
#
loop_
_entity.id
_entity.type
_entity.pdbx_description
1 polymer ?
#
loop_
_entity_poly.entity_id
_entity_poly.type
_entity_poly.pdbx_seq_one_letter_code
_entity_poly.pdbx_strand_id
1 'polypeptide(L)'
;MLSAALVLAATVLGAAGCKQESGGDVTPDSTAPPNVAAGEVLVKSVAFNPQELRTTVGKPVTWRFDDGGLEHTVTADDNSFDSGRLSKGTFGHTFNTAGTVNYHCQVHSRMHGTIVVSG
;
A
#
# COMPACT_ATOMS: atom_id res chain seq x y z
N MET A 1 -6.93 -59.09 -38.24
CA MET A 1 -7.28 -58.55 -37.93
C MET A 1 -7.31 -57.58 -37.15
N LEU A 2 -7.18 -56.93 -36.86
CA LEU A 2 -7.43 -56.08 -36.21
C LEU A 2 -7.32 -55.26 -35.44
N SER A 3 -7.29 -54.58 -35.07
CA SER A 3 -7.49 -53.96 -34.31
C SER A 3 -7.37 -52.96 -33.73
N ALA A 4 -7.49 -52.27 -33.55
CA ALA A 4 -7.70 -51.45 -32.87
C ALA A 4 -7.55 -50.57 -32.13
N ALA A 5 -7.25 -49.98 -31.84
CA ALA A 5 -7.13 -49.30 -31.00
C ALA A 5 -7.29 -48.30 -30.50
N LEU A 6 -7.41 -47.68 -30.27
CA LEU A 6 -7.68 -46.74 -29.58
C LEU A 6 -7.29 -45.85 -28.85
N VAL A 7 -7.24 -45.26 -28.59
CA VAL A 7 -7.05 -44.40 -27.86
C VAL A 7 -7.26 -43.51 -27.27
N LEU A 8 -7.28 -42.90 -26.93
CA LEU A 8 -7.56 -42.07 -26.23
C LEU A 8 -7.15 -41.11 -25.65
N ALA A 9 -7.15 -40.54 -25.43
CA ALA A 9 -7.04 -39.61 -24.95
C ALA A 9 -7.12 -38.83 -24.12
N ALA A 10 -6.99 -38.41 -23.73
CA ALA A 10 -7.05 -37.77 -22.79
C ALA A 10 -7.03 -36.68 -22.34
N THR A 11 -6.96 -36.09 -22.40
CA THR A 11 -7.11 -35.12 -21.88
C THR A 11 -6.98 -34.27 -21.03
N VAL A 12 -6.85 -33.86 -20.65
CA VAL A 12 -6.80 -33.07 -19.77
C VAL A 12 -6.80 -32.10 -19.34
N LEU A 13 -6.83 -31.56 -19.20
CA LEU A 13 -6.96 -30.73 -18.63
C LEU A 13 -6.68 -29.80 -17.94
N GLY A 14 -6.65 -29.53 -17.70
CA GLY A 14 -6.45 -28.89 -16.99
C GLY A 14 -6.48 -27.90 -16.40
N ALA A 15 -6.49 -27.46 -16.21
CA ALA A 15 -6.63 -26.78 -15.64
C ALA A 15 -6.47 -25.81 -15.02
N ALA A 16 -6.40 -25.67 -14.91
CA ALA A 16 -6.38 -25.02 -14.41
C ALA A 16 -6.20 -24.06 -13.71
N GLY A 17 -6.07 -23.93 -13.56
CA GLY A 17 -5.99 -23.33 -12.98
C GLY A 17 -5.84 -22.34 -12.36
N CYS A 18 -5.79 -22.15 -12.28
CA CYS A 18 -5.76 -21.44 -11.76
C CYS A 18 -5.70 -20.45 -11.15
N LYS A 19 -5.72 -20.37 -11.09
CA LYS A 19 -5.78 -19.62 -10.60
C LYS A 19 -5.66 -18.71 -10.02
N GLN A 20 -5.66 -18.77 -10.00
CA GLN A 20 -5.72 -18.06 -9.47
C GLN A 20 -5.51 -17.23 -8.93
N GLU A 21 -5.45 -17.32 -8.94
CA GLU A 21 -5.38 -16.70 -8.48
C GLU A 21 -5.46 -15.87 -7.98
N SER A 22 -5.70 -15.85 -7.97
CA SER A 22 -5.97 -15.13 -7.61
C SER A 22 -5.91 -14.54 -6.82
N GLY A 23 -5.76 -14.71 -6.56
CA GLY A 23 -5.83 -14.23 -5.92
C GLY A 23 -5.68 -13.58 -5.24
N GLY A 24 -5.57 -13.50 -5.22
CA GLY A 24 -5.54 -12.94 -4.63
C GLY A 24 -5.52 -12.16 -4.13
N ASP A 25 -5.53 -11.98 -4.26
CA ASP A 25 -5.72 -11.23 -3.99
C ASP A 25 -5.68 -10.55 -3.18
N VAL A 26 -5.62 -10.54 -2.80
CA VAL A 26 -5.75 -10.09 -2.19
C VAL A 26 -5.66 -9.45 -1.33
N THR A 27 -5.71 -9.10 -1.08
CA THR A 27 -5.88 -8.64 -0.48
C THR A 27 -5.73 -8.10 0.53
N PRO A 28 -5.41 -8.10 0.96
CA PRO A 28 -5.24 -7.94 2.05
C PRO A 28 -5.10 -6.71 2.58
N ASP A 29 -4.71 -6.21 2.35
CA ASP A 29 -4.51 -5.15 2.74
C ASP A 29 -5.38 -4.34 2.96
N SER A 30 -6.10 -4.65 2.96
CA SER A 30 -6.98 -3.90 3.18
C SER A 30 -7.17 -3.22 4.35
N THR A 31 -6.33 -2.85 5.03
CA THR A 31 -6.55 -2.07 6.20
C THR A 31 -6.84 -0.62 5.87
N ALA A 32 -6.77 -0.24 4.65
CA ALA A 32 -7.04 1.15 4.29
C ALA A 32 -8.49 1.51 4.58
N PRO A 33 -8.78 2.70 5.12
CA PRO A 33 -10.15 3.15 5.25
C PRO A 33 -10.84 3.22 3.90
N PRO A 34 -12.17 3.09 3.87
CA PRO A 34 -12.87 3.02 2.60
C PRO A 34 -12.75 4.26 1.71
N ASN A 35 -12.42 5.40 2.26
CA ASN A 35 -12.29 6.61 1.47
C ASN A 35 -10.84 7.00 1.19
N VAL A 36 -9.93 6.07 1.33
CA VAL A 36 -8.51 6.31 1.07
C VAL A 36 -8.08 5.47 -0.13
N ALA A 37 -7.49 6.11 -1.11
CA ALA A 37 -7.03 5.42 -2.30
C ALA A 37 -5.79 4.59 -2.01
N ALA A 38 -5.51 3.61 -2.87
CA ALA A 38 -4.30 2.81 -2.76
C ALA A 38 -3.09 3.74 -2.85
N GLY A 39 -2.13 3.53 -1.98
CA GLY A 39 -0.93 4.37 -1.95
C GLY A 39 -1.15 5.73 -1.32
N GLU A 40 -2.27 5.92 -0.65
CA GLU A 40 -2.60 7.20 -0.02
C GLU A 40 -2.75 7.02 1.48
N VAL A 41 -2.30 8.01 2.22
CA VAL A 41 -2.52 8.11 3.67
C VAL A 41 -3.36 9.36 3.92
N LEU A 42 -4.47 9.19 4.59
CA LEU A 42 -5.30 10.32 4.97
C LEU A 42 -4.81 10.85 6.32
N VAL A 43 -4.53 12.15 6.37
CA VAL A 43 -4.11 12.83 7.60
C VAL A 43 -5.34 13.51 8.15
N LYS A 44 -5.93 12.90 9.16
CA LYS A 44 -7.20 13.36 9.72
C LYS A 44 -7.36 12.87 11.14
N SER A 45 -8.05 13.66 11.95
CA SER A 45 -8.31 13.32 13.35
C SER A 45 -7.03 13.11 14.16
N VAL A 46 -6.01 13.90 13.85
CA VAL A 46 -4.70 13.84 14.49
C VAL A 46 -4.14 12.42 14.38
N ALA A 47 -4.23 11.85 13.19
CA ALA A 47 -3.76 10.48 12.94
C ALA A 47 -3.42 10.30 11.47
N PHE A 48 -2.61 9.30 11.20
CA PHE A 48 -2.32 8.85 9.85
C PHE A 48 -3.15 7.61 9.58
N ASN A 49 -3.95 7.62 8.51
CA ASN A 49 -4.89 6.54 8.18
C ASN A 49 -4.66 6.06 6.75
N PRO A 50 -4.19 4.86 6.53
CA PRO A 50 -3.84 3.86 7.54
C PRO A 50 -2.54 4.24 8.26
N GLN A 51 -2.38 3.76 9.45
CA GLN A 51 -1.16 4.01 10.20
C GLN A 51 0.02 3.27 9.59
N GLU A 52 -0.21 2.09 9.07
CA GLU A 52 0.80 1.33 8.34
C GLU A 52 0.34 1.17 6.89
N LEU A 53 1.14 1.64 5.96
CA LEU A 53 0.86 1.50 4.54
C LEU A 53 1.93 0.62 3.90
N ARG A 54 1.52 -0.32 3.07
CA ARG A 54 2.42 -1.18 2.32
C ARG A 54 2.46 -0.72 0.88
N THR A 55 3.67 -0.64 0.35
CA THR A 55 3.88 -0.20 -1.02
C THR A 55 5.07 -0.95 -1.60
N THR A 56 5.42 -0.64 -2.83
CA THR A 56 6.59 -1.22 -3.48
C THR A 56 7.51 -0.11 -3.94
N VAL A 57 8.76 -0.48 -4.15
CA VAL A 57 9.78 0.44 -4.63
C VAL A 57 9.31 1.11 -5.93
N GLY A 58 9.48 2.40 -6.01
CA GLY A 58 9.17 3.17 -7.21
C GLY A 58 7.74 3.68 -7.30
N LYS A 59 6.88 3.28 -6.37
CA LYS A 59 5.50 3.78 -6.38
C LYS A 59 5.36 4.97 -5.45
N PRO A 60 4.73 6.04 -5.88
CA PRO A 60 4.56 7.21 -5.04
C PRO A 60 3.54 6.94 -3.93
N VAL A 61 3.82 7.47 -2.76
CA VAL A 61 2.89 7.50 -1.64
C VAL A 61 2.45 8.93 -1.45
N THR A 62 1.17 9.15 -1.25
CA THR A 62 0.60 10.48 -1.10
C THR A 62 -0.07 10.60 0.26
N TRP A 63 0.26 11.65 0.97
CA TRP A 63 -0.42 12.01 2.21
C TRP A 63 -1.37 13.15 1.90
N ARG A 64 -2.64 12.97 2.24
CA ARG A 64 -3.65 13.98 2.00
C ARG A 64 -4.07 14.58 3.33
N PHE A 65 -3.92 15.89 3.45
CA PHE A 65 -4.18 16.62 4.69
C PHE A 65 -5.62 17.10 4.68
N ASP A 66 -6.41 16.58 5.61
CA ASP A 66 -7.84 16.86 5.68
C ASP A 66 -8.29 16.82 7.13
N ASP A 67 -7.81 17.74 7.93
CA ASP A 67 -8.11 17.77 9.36
C ASP A 67 -8.64 19.13 9.78
N GLY A 68 -9.56 19.69 8.99
CA GLY A 68 -10.27 20.89 9.34
C GLY A 68 -9.40 22.12 9.52
N GLY A 69 -8.27 22.17 8.82
CA GLY A 69 -7.36 23.33 8.93
C GLY A 69 -6.28 23.15 9.99
N LEU A 70 -6.29 22.05 10.71
CA LEU A 70 -5.25 21.76 11.68
C LEU A 70 -3.96 21.40 10.97
N GLU A 71 -2.86 21.97 11.38
CA GLU A 71 -1.57 21.72 10.73
C GLU A 71 -0.94 20.42 11.21
N HIS A 72 -0.31 19.75 10.27
CA HIS A 72 0.44 18.51 10.53
C HIS A 72 1.69 18.51 9.68
N THR A 73 2.63 17.63 10.00
CA THR A 73 3.77 17.36 9.13
C THR A 73 3.86 15.86 8.88
N VAL A 74 4.54 15.49 7.81
CA VAL A 74 4.95 14.12 7.54
C VAL A 74 6.46 14.15 7.51
N THR A 75 7.07 13.70 8.60
CA THR A 75 8.50 13.82 8.77
C THR A 75 9.10 12.45 9.07
N ALA A 76 10.01 12.01 8.24
CA ALA A 76 10.69 10.73 8.46
C ALA A 76 11.48 10.79 9.76
N ASP A 77 11.47 9.67 10.50
CA ASP A 77 12.23 9.63 11.75
C ASP A 77 13.73 9.81 11.52
N ASP A 78 14.22 9.42 10.34
CA ASP A 78 15.62 9.59 9.97
C ASP A 78 15.86 10.87 9.18
N ASN A 79 14.85 11.73 9.06
CA ASN A 79 14.92 13.01 8.36
C ASN A 79 15.12 12.87 6.86
N SER A 80 14.86 11.71 6.28
CA SER A 80 15.02 11.51 4.83
C SER A 80 13.97 12.25 4.02
N PHE A 81 12.84 12.62 4.63
CA PHE A 81 11.84 13.48 3.99
C PHE A 81 11.07 14.25 5.05
N ASP A 82 10.47 15.34 4.62
CA ASP A 82 9.72 16.21 5.52
C ASP A 82 8.79 17.07 4.66
N SER A 83 7.50 16.97 4.93
CA SER A 83 6.51 17.74 4.18
C SER A 83 6.50 19.22 4.57
N GLY A 84 7.03 19.55 5.74
CA GLY A 84 6.77 20.85 6.33
C GLY A 84 5.36 20.89 6.87
N ARG A 85 4.96 22.01 7.44
CA ARG A 85 3.63 22.17 8.02
C ARG A 85 2.60 22.41 6.92
N LEU A 86 1.58 21.58 6.90
CA LEU A 86 0.50 21.67 5.94
C LEU A 86 -0.84 21.52 6.66
N SER A 87 -1.80 22.36 6.31
CA SER A 87 -3.16 22.26 6.85
C SER A 87 -4.13 21.73 5.81
N LYS A 88 -3.71 21.61 4.56
CA LYS A 88 -4.53 21.09 3.46
C LYS A 88 -3.61 20.70 2.33
N GLY A 89 -4.16 20.06 1.32
CA GLY A 89 -3.40 19.65 0.16
C GLY A 89 -2.73 18.31 0.37
N THR A 90 -1.71 18.05 -0.38
CA THR A 90 -1.06 16.74 -0.38
C THR A 90 0.46 16.88 -0.33
N PHE A 91 1.10 15.82 0.17
CA PHE A 91 2.55 15.67 0.10
C PHE A 91 2.81 14.28 -0.48
N GLY A 92 3.73 14.19 -1.42
CA GLY A 92 4.07 12.92 -2.06
C GLY A 92 5.52 12.58 -1.87
N HIS A 93 5.80 11.29 -1.77
CA HIS A 93 7.18 10.81 -1.71
C HIS A 93 7.25 9.42 -2.32
N THR A 94 8.31 9.16 -3.05
CA THR A 94 8.55 7.86 -3.68
C THR A 94 9.74 7.19 -3.01
N PHE A 95 9.54 5.94 -2.60
CA PHE A 95 10.58 5.18 -1.91
C PHE A 95 11.31 4.33 -2.93
N ASN A 96 12.63 4.45 -2.98
CA ASN A 96 13.45 3.74 -3.95
C ASN A 96 14.23 2.58 -3.35
N THR A 97 14.04 2.33 -2.07
CA THR A 97 14.74 1.26 -1.37
C THR A 97 13.73 0.49 -0.53
N ALA A 98 13.78 -0.82 -0.59
CA ALA A 98 12.92 -1.66 0.24
C ALA A 98 13.29 -1.52 1.71
N GLY A 99 12.31 -1.66 2.57
CA GLY A 99 12.53 -1.56 4.01
C GLY A 99 11.34 -0.94 4.71
N THR A 100 11.49 -0.74 6.01
CA THR A 100 10.47 -0.13 6.84
C THR A 100 10.89 1.29 7.17
N VAL A 101 9.99 2.23 6.91
CA VAL A 101 10.25 3.64 7.14
C VAL A 101 9.23 4.16 8.14
N ASN A 102 9.69 4.65 9.27
CA ASN A 102 8.83 5.25 10.28
C ASN A 102 8.84 6.75 10.11
N TYR A 103 7.69 7.36 10.36
CA TYR A 103 7.57 8.80 10.27
C TYR A 103 6.64 9.31 11.35
N HIS A 104 6.63 10.61 11.53
CA HIS A 104 5.84 11.23 12.58
C HIS A 104 5.44 12.63 12.20
N CYS A 105 4.54 13.21 12.99
CA CYS A 105 4.17 14.60 12.88
C CYS A 105 4.96 15.38 13.92
N GLN A 106 5.54 16.51 13.51
CA GLN A 106 6.30 17.35 14.43
C GLN A 106 5.41 18.25 15.28
N VAL A 107 4.14 18.39 14.91
CA VAL A 107 3.21 19.24 15.64
C VAL A 107 2.51 18.48 16.75
N HIS A 108 2.24 17.19 16.54
CA HIS A 108 1.51 16.34 17.48
C HIS A 108 2.34 15.10 17.80
N SER A 109 2.91 15.05 18.99
CA SER A 109 3.90 14.05 19.33
C SER A 109 3.38 12.60 19.30
N ARG A 110 2.07 12.42 19.34
CA ARG A 110 1.49 11.07 19.32
C ARG A 110 1.20 10.54 17.92
N MET A 111 1.42 11.36 16.91
CA MET A 111 1.07 11.00 15.55
C MET A 111 2.25 10.32 14.88
N HIS A 112 2.12 9.02 14.67
CA HIS A 112 3.17 8.21 14.04
C HIS A 112 2.60 7.34 12.95
N GLY A 113 3.40 7.05 11.95
CA GLY A 113 3.03 6.15 10.87
C GLY A 113 4.20 5.33 10.40
N THR A 114 3.92 4.34 9.57
CA THR A 114 4.92 3.42 9.05
C THR A 114 4.62 3.13 7.59
N ILE A 115 5.64 3.14 6.77
CA ILE A 115 5.56 2.69 5.39
C ILE A 115 6.42 1.43 5.26
N VAL A 116 5.82 0.35 4.78
CA VAL A 116 6.54 -0.89 4.50
C VAL A 116 6.73 -0.97 2.99
N VAL A 117 7.98 -0.91 2.55
CA VAL A 117 8.32 -0.87 1.14
C VAL A 117 8.89 -2.21 0.73
N SER A 118 8.28 -2.85 -0.25
CA SER A 118 8.75 -4.13 -0.81
C SER A 118 9.51 -3.88 -2.10
N GLY A 119 10.50 -4.73 -2.37
CA GLY A 119 11.32 -4.62 -3.55
C GLY A 119 10.72 -5.20 -4.82
#